data_e7652e4ab66e88bdfdcc3ca16be6d0b8
#
_entry.id   e7652e4ab66e88bdfdcc3ca16be6d0b8
#
_cell.length_a   1.000
_cell.length_b   1.000
_cell.length_c   1.000
_cell.angle_alpha   90.00
_cell.angle_beta   90.00
_cell.angle_gamma   90.00
#
_symmetry.space_group_name_H-M   'P 1'
#
loop_
_entity.id
_entity.type
_entity.pdbx_description
1 polymer ?
#
loop_
_entity_poly.entity_id
_entity_poly.type
_entity_poly.pdbx_seq_one_letter_code
_entity_poly.pdbx_strand_id
1 'polypeptide(L)'
;AYGLISDPGYQPPTLAFLEAGGVFVYAHVRGGGEKGKAWHMGGYKASKANTWRDAIDCAEALIAAGWSRKGSVALWGISAGGIMMGRAITERPDLFAAAIGEVGVFNTLRMELTANGPGNDAEFGTVKKEDEFHALLAMDAYHAVKDGAAYPPVLTLTGANDKRVEPWQVGKFTARLQAASTNRPGALLRVDYDSGHFANTKAAGNAKRADVFAFVLAHTRPGAA
;
A
#
# COMPACT_ATOMS: atom_id res chain seq x y z
N ALA A 1 -3.87 10.55 0.76
CA ALA A 1 -5.27 10.76 1.15
C ALA A 1 -5.36 11.88 2.20
N TYR A 2 -6.57 12.41 2.42
CA TYR A 2 -6.90 13.43 3.42
C TYR A 2 -6.16 14.77 3.26
N GLY A 3 -5.53 15.04 2.13
CA GLY A 3 -4.70 16.22 1.96
C GLY A 3 -3.50 16.27 2.90
N LEU A 4 -3.05 15.13 3.42
CA LEU A 4 -1.87 15.05 4.27
C LEU A 4 -0.60 15.18 3.42
N ILE A 5 0.43 15.79 4.03
CA ILE A 5 1.76 15.96 3.42
C ILE A 5 2.70 14.93 4.04
N SER A 6 3.49 14.26 3.20
CA SER A 6 4.48 13.28 3.63
C SER A 6 5.87 13.72 3.16
N ASP A 7 6.63 14.31 4.07
CA ASP A 7 7.99 14.73 3.79
C ASP A 7 9.02 13.70 4.28
N PRO A 8 10.16 13.58 3.59
CA PRO A 8 11.28 12.80 4.07
C PRO A 8 11.76 13.31 5.43
N GLY A 9 11.86 12.40 6.40
CA GLY A 9 12.39 12.72 7.72
C GLY A 9 13.56 11.80 8.08
N TYR A 10 14.33 12.19 9.09
CA TYR A 10 15.41 11.36 9.60
C TYR A 10 14.85 10.10 10.27
N GLN A 11 15.08 8.95 9.66
CA GLN A 11 14.67 7.64 10.16
C GLN A 11 15.84 6.66 10.10
N PRO A 12 16.45 6.29 11.25
CA PRO A 12 17.59 5.39 11.27
C PRO A 12 17.42 4.07 10.50
N PRO A 13 16.27 3.39 10.53
CA PRO A 13 16.06 2.20 9.72
C PRO A 13 16.15 2.46 8.21
N THR A 14 15.69 3.63 7.74
CA THR A 14 15.79 4.01 6.32
C THR A 14 17.26 4.22 5.93
N LEU A 15 18.09 4.78 6.81
CA LEU A 15 19.53 4.92 6.54
C LEU A 15 20.19 3.55 6.32
N ALA A 16 19.86 2.54 7.14
CA ALA A 16 20.39 1.19 6.96
C ALA A 16 20.01 0.60 5.58
N PHE A 17 18.82 0.91 5.09
CA PHE A 17 18.39 0.52 3.74
C PHE A 17 19.18 1.25 2.65
N LEU A 18 19.45 2.54 2.82
CA LEU A 18 20.27 3.34 1.89
C LEU A 18 21.73 2.85 1.87
N GLU A 19 22.32 2.55 3.04
CA GLU A 19 23.66 1.96 3.16
C GLU A 19 23.76 0.59 2.47
N ALA A 20 22.67 -0.17 2.44
CA ALA A 20 22.57 -1.43 1.69
C ALA A 20 22.42 -1.22 0.17
N GLY A 21 22.51 0.01 -0.33
CA GLY A 21 22.41 0.38 -1.74
C GLY A 21 20.98 0.60 -2.24
N GLY A 22 20.01 0.71 -1.34
CA GLY A 22 18.62 1.02 -1.69
C GLY A 22 18.41 2.50 -2.03
N VAL A 23 17.39 2.78 -2.84
CA VAL A 23 16.88 4.13 -3.08
C VAL A 23 15.48 4.22 -2.50
N PHE A 24 15.23 5.17 -1.60
CA PHE A 24 13.92 5.36 -0.98
C PHE A 24 13.24 6.60 -1.56
N VAL A 25 12.03 6.44 -2.07
CA VAL A 25 11.30 7.49 -2.76
C VAL A 25 9.97 7.77 -2.07
N TYR A 26 9.68 9.03 -1.82
CA TYR A 26 8.36 9.51 -1.40
C TYR A 26 7.60 9.99 -2.64
N ALA A 27 6.60 9.21 -3.06
CA ALA A 27 5.75 9.59 -4.18
C ALA A 27 4.62 10.51 -3.70
N HIS A 28 4.71 11.79 -4.02
CA HIS A 28 3.68 12.79 -3.72
C HIS A 28 2.54 12.67 -4.74
N VAL A 29 1.64 11.73 -4.50
CA VAL A 29 0.53 11.40 -5.41
C VAL A 29 -0.71 12.24 -5.09
N ARG A 30 -1.59 12.45 -6.09
CA ARG A 30 -2.87 13.14 -5.88
C ARG A 30 -3.69 12.45 -4.77
N GLY A 31 -4.36 13.27 -3.97
CA GLY A 31 -5.00 12.87 -2.71
C GLY A 31 -4.20 13.30 -1.47
N GLY A 32 -2.89 13.58 -1.61
CA GLY A 32 -2.06 14.28 -0.63
C GLY A 32 -2.26 15.80 -0.67
N GLY A 33 -1.55 16.50 0.21
CA GLY A 33 -1.64 17.96 0.35
C GLY A 33 -0.48 18.75 -0.26
N GLU A 34 0.52 18.07 -0.83
CA GLU A 34 1.82 18.63 -1.20
C GLU A 34 1.72 19.79 -2.21
N LYS A 35 0.69 19.78 -3.06
CA LYS A 35 0.40 20.87 -4.01
C LYS A 35 -0.93 21.56 -3.72
N GLY A 36 -1.39 21.51 -2.45
CA GLY A 36 -2.57 22.21 -1.97
C GLY A 36 -3.89 21.51 -2.28
N LYS A 37 -5.01 22.24 -2.09
CA LYS A 37 -6.36 21.69 -2.15
C LYS A 37 -6.71 21.01 -3.48
N ALA A 38 -6.29 21.57 -4.60
CA ALA A 38 -6.59 20.99 -5.93
C ALA A 38 -5.90 19.63 -6.08
N TRP A 39 -4.70 19.45 -5.52
CA TRP A 39 -3.99 18.17 -5.50
C TRP A 39 -4.72 17.13 -4.66
N HIS A 40 -5.20 17.51 -3.47
CA HIS A 40 -6.04 16.65 -2.65
C HIS A 40 -7.31 16.23 -3.39
N MET A 41 -8.05 17.18 -3.94
CA MET A 41 -9.31 16.90 -4.65
C MET A 41 -9.09 16.07 -5.93
N GLY A 42 -7.91 16.12 -6.53
CA GLY A 42 -7.52 15.29 -7.66
C GLY A 42 -7.37 13.80 -7.33
N GLY A 43 -7.35 13.42 -6.05
CA GLY A 43 -7.35 12.04 -5.58
C GLY A 43 -8.41 11.78 -4.51
N TYR A 44 -9.59 12.39 -4.63
CA TYR A 44 -10.70 12.37 -3.69
C TYR A 44 -11.89 11.59 -4.29
N LYS A 45 -12.56 10.74 -3.52
CA LYS A 45 -13.75 9.97 -3.94
C LYS A 45 -13.60 9.41 -5.36
N ALA A 46 -14.47 9.79 -6.29
CA ALA A 46 -14.46 9.32 -7.68
C ALA A 46 -13.13 9.57 -8.42
N SER A 47 -12.34 10.56 -7.99
CA SER A 47 -11.01 10.84 -8.55
C SER A 47 -9.88 10.01 -7.94
N LYS A 48 -10.17 9.12 -6.97
CA LYS A 48 -9.14 8.34 -6.24
C LYS A 48 -8.28 7.47 -7.16
N ALA A 49 -8.75 7.10 -8.33
CA ALA A 49 -7.95 6.37 -9.32
C ALA A 49 -6.64 7.10 -9.67
N ASN A 50 -6.63 8.41 -9.65
CA ASN A 50 -5.42 9.19 -9.88
C ASN A 50 -4.33 8.90 -8.85
N THR A 51 -4.68 8.55 -7.60
CA THR A 51 -3.70 8.27 -6.54
C THR A 51 -2.80 7.07 -6.88
N TRP A 52 -3.37 5.95 -7.31
CA TRP A 52 -2.54 4.79 -7.65
C TRP A 52 -1.94 4.88 -9.05
N ARG A 53 -2.56 5.59 -9.98
CA ARG A 53 -1.97 5.85 -11.31
C ARG A 53 -0.77 6.76 -11.21
N ASP A 54 -0.81 7.80 -10.38
CA ASP A 54 0.35 8.63 -10.09
C ASP A 54 1.51 7.80 -9.50
N ALA A 55 1.23 6.80 -8.65
CA ALA A 55 2.27 5.92 -8.13
C ALA A 55 2.86 5.00 -9.21
N ILE A 56 2.03 4.51 -10.14
CA ILE A 56 2.46 3.76 -11.33
C ILE A 56 3.34 4.65 -12.21
N ASP A 57 2.89 5.85 -12.54
CA ASP A 57 3.61 6.82 -13.37
C ASP A 57 4.95 7.21 -12.72
N CYS A 58 4.99 7.40 -11.39
CA CYS A 58 6.24 7.64 -10.65
C CYS A 58 7.22 6.47 -10.81
N ALA A 59 6.75 5.22 -10.69
CA ALA A 59 7.60 4.05 -10.86
C ALA A 59 8.14 3.95 -12.28
N GLU A 60 7.32 4.19 -13.30
CA GLU A 60 7.73 4.22 -14.71
C GLU A 60 8.73 5.35 -14.98
N ALA A 61 8.50 6.54 -14.43
CA ALA A 61 9.42 7.67 -14.56
C ALA A 61 10.79 7.40 -13.92
N LEU A 62 10.83 6.75 -12.74
CA LEU A 62 12.09 6.35 -12.09
C LEU A 62 12.87 5.34 -12.93
N ILE A 63 12.18 4.39 -13.57
CA ILE A 63 12.79 3.44 -14.49
C ILE A 63 13.33 4.15 -15.75
N ALA A 64 12.52 5.01 -16.36
CA ALA A 64 12.92 5.76 -17.55
C ALA A 64 14.09 6.72 -17.30
N ALA A 65 14.17 7.30 -16.09
CA ALA A 65 15.29 8.17 -15.67
C ALA A 65 16.55 7.41 -15.23
N GLY A 66 16.54 6.06 -15.22
CA GLY A 66 17.69 5.25 -14.84
C GLY A 66 17.95 5.14 -13.33
N TRP A 67 17.04 5.65 -12.47
CA TRP A 67 17.13 5.48 -11.01
C TRP A 67 16.82 4.05 -10.57
N SER A 68 16.07 3.31 -11.38
CA SER A 68 15.75 1.90 -11.15
C SER A 68 15.60 1.19 -12.49
N ARG A 69 15.20 -0.08 -12.45
CA ARG A 69 14.89 -0.88 -13.62
C ARG A 69 13.60 -1.67 -13.39
N LYS A 70 13.01 -2.16 -14.47
CA LYS A 70 11.88 -3.12 -14.38
C LYS A 70 12.31 -4.34 -13.54
N GLY A 71 11.47 -4.77 -12.63
CA GLY A 71 11.78 -5.87 -11.71
C GLY A 71 12.68 -5.48 -10.52
N SER A 72 12.83 -4.17 -10.22
CA SER A 72 13.60 -3.69 -9.05
C SER A 72 12.90 -2.59 -8.28
N VAL A 73 11.64 -2.27 -8.61
CA VAL A 73 10.83 -1.29 -7.87
C VAL A 73 9.92 -2.00 -6.89
N ALA A 74 10.02 -1.66 -5.61
CA ALA A 74 9.04 -2.07 -4.60
C ALA A 74 8.08 -0.94 -4.29
N LEU A 75 6.81 -1.27 -4.10
CA LEU A 75 5.77 -0.30 -3.73
C LEU A 75 5.34 -0.51 -2.28
N TRP A 76 5.22 0.59 -1.52
CA TRP A 76 4.82 0.54 -0.12
C TRP A 76 3.64 1.45 0.18
N GLY A 77 2.56 0.88 0.72
CA GLY A 77 1.38 1.61 1.16
C GLY A 77 1.07 1.36 2.63
N ILE A 78 0.83 2.43 3.39
CA ILE A 78 0.53 2.38 4.82
C ILE A 78 -0.89 2.91 5.05
N SER A 79 -1.69 2.23 5.87
CA SER A 79 -3.04 2.68 6.27
C SER A 79 -3.92 2.94 5.03
N ALA A 80 -4.44 4.15 4.83
CA ALA A 80 -5.13 4.54 3.61
C ALA A 80 -4.29 4.33 2.33
N GLY A 81 -2.96 4.32 2.43
CA GLY A 81 -2.05 3.98 1.33
C GLY A 81 -2.16 2.54 0.85
N GLY A 82 -2.82 1.66 1.60
CA GLY A 82 -3.19 0.32 1.17
C GLY A 82 -4.06 0.33 -0.09
N ILE A 83 -4.96 1.31 -0.24
CA ILE A 83 -5.77 1.51 -1.45
C ILE A 83 -4.83 1.74 -2.65
N MET A 84 -3.88 2.65 -2.52
CA MET A 84 -2.91 2.97 -3.57
C MET A 84 -2.08 1.73 -3.95
N MET A 85 -1.45 1.09 -2.96
CA MET A 85 -0.61 -0.08 -3.19
C MET A 85 -1.40 -1.25 -3.79
N GLY A 86 -2.54 -1.60 -3.19
CA GLY A 86 -3.35 -2.72 -3.64
C GLY A 86 -3.91 -2.52 -5.05
N ARG A 87 -4.35 -1.30 -5.38
CA ARG A 87 -4.84 -0.97 -6.72
C ARG A 87 -3.72 -0.91 -7.75
N ALA A 88 -2.56 -0.36 -7.41
CA ALA A 88 -1.43 -0.31 -8.32
C ALA A 88 -0.97 -1.71 -8.74
N ILE A 89 -0.82 -2.65 -7.80
CA ILE A 89 -0.41 -4.03 -8.13
C ILE A 89 -1.50 -4.84 -8.85
N THR A 90 -2.79 -4.50 -8.68
CA THR A 90 -3.88 -5.15 -9.41
C THR A 90 -4.07 -4.58 -10.81
N GLU A 91 -3.69 -3.32 -11.06
CA GLU A 91 -3.70 -2.68 -12.38
C GLU A 91 -2.42 -2.98 -13.18
N ARG A 92 -1.25 -2.96 -12.52
CA ARG A 92 0.06 -3.20 -13.13
C ARG A 92 0.91 -4.21 -12.33
N PRO A 93 0.49 -5.49 -12.30
CA PRO A 93 1.24 -6.52 -11.58
C PRO A 93 2.65 -6.76 -12.13
N ASP A 94 2.89 -6.43 -13.39
CA ASP A 94 4.17 -6.59 -14.10
C ASP A 94 5.23 -5.54 -13.74
N LEU A 95 4.83 -4.44 -13.12
CA LEU A 95 5.71 -3.28 -12.91
C LEU A 95 6.58 -3.42 -11.66
N PHE A 96 6.04 -4.03 -10.60
CA PHE A 96 6.66 -4.07 -9.29
C PHE A 96 7.33 -5.41 -9.01
N ALA A 97 8.53 -5.37 -8.43
CA ALA A 97 9.26 -6.55 -7.95
C ALA A 97 8.72 -7.07 -6.62
N ALA A 98 8.18 -6.18 -5.81
CA ALA A 98 7.57 -6.48 -4.52
C ALA A 98 6.57 -5.41 -4.12
N ALA A 99 5.64 -5.73 -3.21
CA ALA A 99 4.77 -4.74 -2.62
C ALA A 99 4.59 -4.96 -1.11
N ILE A 100 4.48 -3.86 -0.37
CA ILE A 100 4.32 -3.85 1.09
C ILE A 100 3.02 -3.14 1.44
N GLY A 101 2.15 -3.83 2.18
CA GLY A 101 0.90 -3.30 2.68
C GLY A 101 0.88 -3.27 4.20
N GLU A 102 1.20 -2.13 4.80
CA GLU A 102 1.28 -1.98 6.25
C GLU A 102 -0.02 -1.39 6.79
N VAL A 103 -0.73 -2.15 7.65
CA VAL A 103 -2.01 -1.77 8.27
C VAL A 103 -3.01 -1.18 7.26
N GLY A 104 -3.05 -1.76 6.06
CA GLY A 104 -3.63 -1.16 4.87
C GLY A 104 -5.14 -1.36 4.74
N VAL A 105 -5.81 -0.34 4.19
CA VAL A 105 -7.20 -0.45 3.73
C VAL A 105 -7.22 -1.10 2.35
N PHE A 106 -7.80 -2.30 2.26
CA PHE A 106 -7.86 -3.09 1.03
C PHE A 106 -9.26 -3.45 0.57
N ASN A 107 -10.26 -3.39 1.48
CA ASN A 107 -11.66 -3.65 1.17
C ASN A 107 -12.51 -2.44 1.54
N THR A 108 -12.51 -1.44 0.68
CA THR A 108 -13.18 -0.15 0.89
C THR A 108 -14.70 -0.27 0.97
N LEU A 109 -15.33 -1.22 0.26
CA LEU A 109 -16.76 -1.48 0.34
C LEU A 109 -17.25 -1.92 1.74
N ARG A 110 -16.36 -2.48 2.55
CA ARG A 110 -16.67 -2.92 3.91
C ARG A 110 -16.11 -2.00 5.00
N MET A 111 -15.35 -0.98 4.62
CA MET A 111 -14.69 -0.07 5.58
C MET A 111 -15.71 0.65 6.45
N GLU A 112 -16.83 1.12 5.90
CA GLU A 112 -17.89 1.83 6.61
C GLU A 112 -18.51 0.99 7.75
N LEU A 113 -18.43 -0.34 7.69
CA LEU A 113 -18.99 -1.25 8.70
C LEU A 113 -18.10 -1.40 9.93
N THR A 114 -16.90 -0.83 9.94
CA THR A 114 -15.98 -0.86 11.09
C THR A 114 -16.24 0.28 12.04
N ALA A 115 -15.77 0.17 13.28
CA ALA A 115 -15.96 1.21 14.30
C ALA A 115 -15.39 2.58 13.89
N ASN A 116 -14.28 2.59 13.14
CA ASN A 116 -13.66 3.81 12.61
C ASN A 116 -14.14 4.17 11.19
N GLY A 117 -14.95 3.32 10.58
CA GLY A 117 -15.36 3.43 9.17
C GLY A 117 -16.09 4.71 8.81
N PRO A 118 -17.17 5.07 9.54
CA PRO A 118 -17.96 6.28 9.22
C PRO A 118 -17.15 7.58 9.21
N GLY A 119 -16.08 7.66 10.00
CA GLY A 119 -15.16 8.81 10.00
C GLY A 119 -14.43 9.03 8.68
N ASN A 120 -14.43 8.04 7.79
CA ASN A 120 -13.74 8.07 6.50
C ASN A 120 -14.67 8.40 5.33
N ASP A 121 -16.00 8.45 5.54
CA ASP A 121 -16.99 8.69 4.48
C ASP A 121 -16.76 10.04 3.78
N ALA A 122 -16.30 11.04 4.52
CA ALA A 122 -15.97 12.35 3.95
C ALA A 122 -14.88 12.25 2.88
N GLU A 123 -13.84 11.43 3.08
CA GLU A 123 -12.71 11.30 2.14
C GLU A 123 -13.00 10.31 1.02
N PHE A 124 -13.61 9.16 1.32
CA PHE A 124 -13.72 8.07 0.36
C PHE A 124 -15.13 7.86 -0.19
N GLY A 125 -16.16 8.29 0.54
CA GLY A 125 -17.57 8.08 0.20
C GLY A 125 -18.23 7.02 1.07
N THR A 126 -19.53 6.82 0.84
CA THR A 126 -20.39 5.86 1.54
C THR A 126 -21.08 4.91 0.57
N VAL A 127 -21.27 3.65 0.98
CA VAL A 127 -22.03 2.66 0.17
C VAL A 127 -23.53 2.98 0.07
N LYS A 128 -24.01 3.97 0.82
CA LYS A 128 -25.44 4.39 0.83
C LYS A 128 -25.82 5.28 -0.36
N LYS A 129 -24.82 5.75 -1.13
CA LYS A 129 -25.01 6.55 -2.35
C LYS A 129 -24.41 5.81 -3.53
N GLU A 130 -25.15 5.67 -4.60
CA GLU A 130 -24.80 4.86 -5.77
C GLU A 130 -23.46 5.30 -6.42
N ASP A 131 -23.30 6.61 -6.64
CA ASP A 131 -22.07 7.18 -7.21
C ASP A 131 -20.84 6.96 -6.30
N GLU A 132 -21.01 7.14 -5.00
CA GLU A 132 -19.96 6.90 -4.01
C GLU A 132 -19.67 5.40 -3.83
N PHE A 133 -20.69 4.52 -3.95
CA PHE A 133 -20.49 3.07 -3.99
C PHE A 133 -19.61 2.65 -5.15
N HIS A 134 -19.85 3.16 -6.36
CA HIS A 134 -19.01 2.87 -7.52
C HIS A 134 -17.58 3.40 -7.36
N ALA A 135 -17.42 4.55 -6.73
CA ALA A 135 -16.09 5.07 -6.38
C ALA A 135 -15.36 4.15 -5.39
N LEU A 136 -16.05 3.69 -4.33
CA LEU A 136 -15.50 2.74 -3.37
C LEU A 136 -15.16 1.39 -4.00
N LEU A 137 -15.99 0.88 -4.92
CA LEU A 137 -15.71 -0.35 -5.65
C LEU A 137 -14.45 -0.20 -6.52
N ALA A 138 -14.27 0.95 -7.17
CA ALA A 138 -13.06 1.24 -7.95
C ALA A 138 -11.79 1.30 -7.07
N MET A 139 -11.91 1.72 -5.82
CA MET A 139 -10.81 1.74 -4.84
C MET A 139 -10.52 0.37 -4.23
N ASP A 140 -11.46 -0.58 -4.32
CA ASP A 140 -11.43 -1.84 -3.58
C ASP A 140 -10.41 -2.82 -4.18
N ALA A 141 -9.26 -2.91 -3.52
CA ALA A 141 -8.18 -3.79 -3.97
C ALA A 141 -8.55 -5.28 -3.83
N TYR A 142 -9.32 -5.64 -2.79
CA TYR A 142 -9.75 -7.02 -2.58
C TYR A 142 -10.61 -7.54 -3.75
N HIS A 143 -11.58 -6.74 -4.21
CA HIS A 143 -12.44 -7.09 -5.34
C HIS A 143 -11.72 -6.95 -6.70
N ALA A 144 -10.66 -6.15 -6.76
CA ALA A 144 -9.86 -5.99 -7.99
C ALA A 144 -8.91 -7.15 -8.27
N VAL A 145 -8.65 -8.03 -7.30
CA VAL A 145 -7.80 -9.22 -7.50
C VAL A 145 -8.47 -10.20 -8.45
N LYS A 146 -7.76 -10.55 -9.52
CA LYS A 146 -8.19 -11.51 -10.55
C LYS A 146 -7.49 -12.85 -10.35
N ASP A 147 -8.25 -13.95 -10.51
CA ASP A 147 -7.68 -15.30 -10.45
C ASP A 147 -6.74 -15.56 -11.62
N GLY A 148 -5.65 -16.27 -11.37
CA GLY A 148 -4.66 -16.64 -12.37
C GLY A 148 -3.70 -15.53 -12.79
N ALA A 149 -3.77 -14.34 -12.17
CA ALA A 149 -2.81 -13.28 -12.44
C ALA A 149 -1.49 -13.52 -11.69
N ALA A 150 -0.37 -13.10 -12.29
CA ALA A 150 0.96 -13.17 -11.71
C ALA A 150 1.25 -11.89 -10.90
N TYR A 151 0.70 -11.81 -9.68
CA TYR A 151 0.99 -10.67 -8.79
C TYR A 151 2.43 -10.72 -8.29
N PRO A 152 3.06 -9.55 -8.02
CA PRO A 152 4.38 -9.53 -7.39
C PRO A 152 4.32 -10.19 -6.00
N PRO A 153 5.44 -10.62 -5.43
CA PRO A 153 5.52 -10.96 -4.01
C PRO A 153 5.00 -9.81 -3.14
N VAL A 154 4.11 -10.11 -2.20
CA VAL A 154 3.47 -9.11 -1.32
C VAL A 154 3.74 -9.46 0.13
N LEU A 155 4.23 -8.51 0.93
CA LEU A 155 4.27 -8.58 2.37
C LEU A 155 3.21 -7.65 2.95
N THR A 156 2.23 -8.23 3.62
CA THR A 156 1.25 -7.47 4.38
C THR A 156 1.53 -7.54 5.88
N LEU A 157 1.30 -6.44 6.58
CA LEU A 157 1.56 -6.34 8.01
C LEU A 157 0.33 -5.75 8.72
N THR A 158 -0.01 -6.29 9.90
CA THR A 158 -1.07 -5.75 10.75
C THR A 158 -0.76 -5.97 12.24
N GLY A 159 -1.28 -5.10 13.08
CA GLY A 159 -1.34 -5.35 14.53
C GLY A 159 -2.67 -6.02 14.87
N ALA A 160 -2.64 -7.05 15.73
CA ALA A 160 -3.84 -7.78 16.13
C ALA A 160 -4.87 -6.88 16.86
N ASN A 161 -4.41 -5.79 17.46
CA ASN A 161 -5.22 -4.83 18.21
C ASN A 161 -5.50 -3.54 17.43
N ASP A 162 -5.35 -3.56 16.10
CA ASP A 162 -5.62 -2.38 15.26
C ASP A 162 -7.13 -2.09 15.20
N LYS A 163 -7.53 -0.99 15.85
CA LYS A 163 -8.91 -0.49 15.87
C LYS A 163 -9.15 0.61 14.82
N ARG A 164 -8.10 1.05 14.11
CA ARG A 164 -8.19 2.08 13.08
C ARG A 164 -8.44 1.48 11.70
N VAL A 165 -7.65 0.45 11.35
CA VAL A 165 -7.85 -0.41 10.18
C VAL A 165 -7.83 -1.84 10.69
N GLU A 166 -9.00 -2.40 10.89
CA GLU A 166 -9.16 -3.71 11.53
C GLU A 166 -8.38 -4.81 10.80
N PRO A 167 -7.73 -5.76 11.52
CA PRO A 167 -6.82 -6.76 10.96
C PRO A 167 -7.41 -7.61 9.84
N TRP A 168 -8.73 -7.79 9.83
CA TRP A 168 -9.43 -8.55 8.80
C TRP A 168 -9.27 -7.91 7.39
N GLN A 169 -9.10 -6.60 7.29
CA GLN A 169 -8.83 -5.91 6.03
C GLN A 169 -7.57 -6.48 5.36
N VAL A 170 -6.50 -6.56 6.15
CA VAL A 170 -5.20 -7.06 5.70
C VAL A 170 -5.26 -8.58 5.47
N GLY A 171 -5.85 -9.34 6.42
CA GLY A 171 -5.97 -10.80 6.31
C GLY A 171 -6.76 -11.26 5.10
N LYS A 172 -7.91 -10.64 4.81
CA LYS A 172 -8.73 -10.95 3.63
C LYS A 172 -7.98 -10.72 2.33
N PHE A 173 -7.32 -9.57 2.21
CA PHE A 173 -6.57 -9.23 1.00
C PHE A 173 -5.40 -10.20 0.79
N THR A 174 -4.67 -10.53 1.86
CA THR A 174 -3.58 -11.52 1.78
C THR A 174 -4.09 -12.88 1.32
N ALA A 175 -5.14 -13.39 1.96
CA ALA A 175 -5.75 -14.68 1.60
C ALA A 175 -6.26 -14.68 0.14
N ARG A 176 -6.83 -13.57 -0.32
CA ARG A 176 -7.30 -13.41 -1.69
C ARG A 176 -6.14 -13.46 -2.69
N LEU A 177 -5.03 -12.79 -2.39
CA LEU A 177 -3.82 -12.86 -3.22
C LEU A 177 -3.21 -14.26 -3.23
N GLN A 178 -3.15 -14.94 -2.07
CA GLN A 178 -2.65 -16.32 -1.97
C GLN A 178 -3.46 -17.30 -2.82
N ALA A 179 -4.78 -17.13 -2.85
CA ALA A 179 -5.66 -17.97 -3.65
C ALA A 179 -5.54 -17.67 -5.16
N ALA A 180 -5.42 -16.40 -5.52
CA ALA A 180 -5.52 -15.95 -6.91
C ALA A 180 -4.20 -15.95 -7.68
N SER A 181 -3.07 -15.66 -7.01
CA SER A 181 -1.78 -15.46 -7.68
C SER A 181 -1.18 -16.76 -8.20
N THR A 182 -0.61 -16.69 -9.39
CA THR A 182 0.21 -17.79 -9.95
C THR A 182 1.66 -17.75 -9.49
N ASN A 183 2.15 -16.60 -9.02
CA ASN A 183 3.49 -16.49 -8.45
C ASN A 183 3.59 -17.13 -7.07
N ARG A 184 4.72 -17.77 -6.79
CA ARG A 184 5.08 -18.34 -5.49
C ARG A 184 6.42 -17.75 -5.04
N PRO A 185 6.58 -17.38 -3.76
CA PRO A 185 5.73 -17.66 -2.60
C PRO A 185 4.43 -16.84 -2.51
N GLY A 186 4.16 -15.86 -3.39
CA GLY A 186 2.92 -15.09 -3.39
C GLY A 186 2.86 -14.05 -2.28
N ALA A 187 1.78 -14.05 -1.46
CA ALA A 187 1.57 -13.08 -0.40
C ALA A 187 1.88 -13.68 0.99
N LEU A 188 2.60 -12.91 1.80
CA LEU A 188 2.93 -13.19 3.19
C LEU A 188 2.17 -12.24 4.11
N LEU A 189 1.76 -12.74 5.28
CA LEU A 189 1.14 -11.96 6.34
C LEU A 189 2.01 -11.98 7.59
N ARG A 190 2.38 -10.79 8.08
CA ARG A 190 2.95 -10.61 9.41
C ARG A 190 1.90 -10.03 10.35
N VAL A 191 1.66 -10.70 11.49
CA VAL A 191 0.79 -10.20 12.55
C VAL A 191 1.63 -9.88 13.78
N ASP A 192 1.52 -8.67 14.28
CA ASP A 192 2.09 -8.26 15.58
C ASP A 192 0.98 -8.31 16.61
N TYR A 193 1.02 -9.32 17.48
CA TYR A 193 -0.06 -9.60 18.43
C TYR A 193 -0.16 -8.58 19.56
N ASP A 194 0.91 -7.87 19.85
CA ASP A 194 0.96 -6.86 20.92
C ASP A 194 0.73 -5.43 20.41
N SER A 195 0.65 -5.24 19.09
CA SER A 195 0.54 -3.92 18.47
C SER A 195 -0.87 -3.61 17.97
N GLY A 196 -1.19 -2.31 17.90
CA GLY A 196 -2.33 -1.77 17.19
C GLY A 196 -1.94 -1.24 15.81
N HIS A 197 -2.45 -0.06 15.45
CA HIS A 197 -2.13 0.60 14.16
C HIS A 197 -0.64 0.95 14.02
N PHE A 198 0.03 1.20 15.14
CA PHE A 198 1.46 1.45 15.21
C PHE A 198 2.11 0.46 16.18
N ALA A 199 3.42 0.26 16.04
CA ALA A 199 4.20 -0.54 16.97
C ALA A 199 4.20 0.08 18.38
N ASN A 200 4.02 -0.74 19.40
CA ASN A 200 3.93 -0.29 20.80
C ASN A 200 5.30 0.11 21.37
N THR A 201 6.39 -0.42 20.82
CA THR A 201 7.75 -0.15 21.29
C THR A 201 8.67 0.15 20.12
N LYS A 202 9.77 0.85 20.40
CA LYS A 202 10.83 1.09 19.42
C LYS A 202 11.44 -0.22 18.88
N ALA A 203 11.60 -1.20 19.75
CA ALA A 203 12.16 -2.52 19.38
C ALA A 203 11.22 -3.24 18.38
N ALA A 204 9.91 -3.28 18.66
CA ALA A 204 8.93 -3.86 17.75
C ALA A 204 8.87 -3.12 16.42
N GLY A 205 8.95 -1.79 16.43
CA GLY A 205 9.02 -0.96 15.24
C GLY A 205 10.26 -1.24 14.39
N ASN A 206 11.43 -1.39 15.04
CA ASN A 206 12.67 -1.72 14.35
C ASN A 206 12.64 -3.15 13.75
N ALA A 207 12.13 -4.13 14.49
CA ALA A 207 11.99 -5.51 14.00
C ALA A 207 11.06 -5.56 12.78
N LYS A 208 9.90 -4.88 12.85
CA LYS A 208 8.99 -4.75 11.72
C LYS A 208 9.67 -4.12 10.50
N ARG A 209 10.43 -3.05 10.71
CA ARG A 209 11.14 -2.35 9.63
C ARG A 209 12.25 -3.22 9.02
N ALA A 210 12.94 -3.99 9.84
CA ALA A 210 13.96 -4.95 9.37
C ALA A 210 13.34 -6.02 8.45
N ASP A 211 12.19 -6.59 8.82
CA ASP A 211 11.50 -7.57 7.97
C ASP A 211 11.05 -6.96 6.64
N VAL A 212 10.53 -5.72 6.67
CA VAL A 212 10.13 -5.01 5.44
C VAL A 212 11.34 -4.80 4.53
N PHE A 213 12.46 -4.29 5.04
CA PHE A 213 13.62 -4.04 4.21
C PHE A 213 14.30 -5.34 3.75
N ALA A 214 14.33 -6.38 4.58
CA ALA A 214 14.80 -7.70 4.16
C ALA A 214 13.98 -8.25 3.01
N PHE A 215 12.64 -8.16 3.11
CA PHE A 215 11.73 -8.57 2.05
C PHE A 215 11.95 -7.76 0.75
N VAL A 216 12.05 -6.45 0.85
CA VAL A 216 12.32 -5.58 -0.31
C VAL A 216 13.65 -5.96 -0.96
N LEU A 217 14.74 -6.06 -0.19
CA LEU A 217 16.06 -6.40 -0.71
C LEU A 217 16.10 -7.78 -1.35
N ALA A 218 15.37 -8.76 -0.80
CA ALA A 218 15.29 -10.10 -1.35
C ALA A 218 14.67 -10.15 -2.74
N HIS A 219 13.77 -9.20 -3.07
CA HIS A 219 13.03 -9.21 -4.33
C HIS A 219 13.47 -8.12 -5.33
N THR A 220 14.27 -7.14 -4.91
CA THR A 220 14.66 -6.00 -5.77
C THR A 220 16.13 -6.00 -6.20
N ARG A 221 16.99 -6.80 -5.53
CA ARG A 221 18.41 -6.89 -5.89
C ARG A 221 18.62 -7.56 -7.24
N PRO A 222 19.72 -7.22 -7.97
CA PRO A 222 20.13 -7.96 -9.15
C PRO A 222 20.33 -9.44 -8.83
N GLY A 223 19.70 -10.32 -9.61
CA GLY A 223 19.85 -11.78 -9.42
C GLY A 223 18.93 -12.37 -8.33
N ALA A 224 18.01 -11.60 -7.75
CA ALA A 224 16.87 -12.12 -6.99
C ALA A 224 15.84 -12.65 -7.99
N ALA A 225 15.87 -13.94 -8.28
CA ALA A 225 14.89 -14.67 -9.07
C ALA A 225 14.66 -16.02 -8.41
#